data_f9db8adbb6f64dae972a6651f5e9f896
#
_entry.id   f9db8adbb6f64dae972a6651f5e9f896
#
_cell.length_a   1.000
_cell.length_b   1.000
_cell.length_c   1.000
_cell.angle_alpha   90.00
_cell.angle_beta   90.00
_cell.angle_gamma   90.00
#
_symmetry.space_group_name_H-M   'P 1'
#
loop_
_entity.id
_entity.type
_entity.pdbx_description
1 polymer ?
#
loop_
_entity_poly.entity_id
_entity_poly.type
_entity_poly.pdbx_seq_one_letter_code
_entity_poly.pdbx_strand_id
1 'polypeptide(L)'
;FLGEALFYGHFGFEENDEESLFWIESAADDGVADALVLLGKITMYGYCGVEKNLEKAKELLSIPAAEGSAEALLSLGLIFNQFWFLEKDERYKKIAFEHFEQAAEKGLDRAMRFLSNCYADGFGTEENEEKAFKLMNKAAETDPRAKVRLGEFFADGIGTMVDFNKAIELWREASEEEEAEAFL
;
A
#
# COMPACT_ATOMS: atom_id res chain seq x y z
N PHE A 1 -1.10 8.95 17.84
CA PHE A 1 -2.04 9.10 18.95
C PHE A 1 -2.17 7.80 19.73
N LEU A 2 -2.89 7.80 20.89
CA LEU A 2 -2.91 6.65 21.80
C LEU A 2 -3.43 5.36 21.13
N GLY A 3 -4.50 5.44 20.34
CA GLY A 3 -5.03 4.29 19.61
C GLY A 3 -4.03 3.64 18.67
N GLU A 4 -3.22 4.44 17.96
CA GLU A 4 -2.15 3.95 17.09
C GLU A 4 -1.03 3.28 17.89
N ALA A 5 -0.64 3.87 19.03
CA ALA A 5 0.40 3.30 19.90
C ALA A 5 -0.01 1.93 20.46
N LEU A 6 -1.27 1.76 20.82
CA LEU A 6 -1.83 0.48 21.29
C LEU A 6 -1.98 -0.52 20.14
N PHE A 7 -2.31 -0.05 18.93
CA PHE A 7 -2.49 -0.92 17.76
C PHE A 7 -1.16 -1.54 17.29
N TYR A 8 -0.06 -0.79 17.37
CA TYR A 8 1.26 -1.25 16.95
C TYR A 8 2.17 -1.64 18.13
N GLY A 9 1.71 -1.57 19.37
CA GLY A 9 2.53 -1.85 20.55
C GLY A 9 3.68 -0.85 20.75
N HIS A 10 3.55 0.39 20.27
CA HIS A 10 4.59 1.39 20.33
C HIS A 10 4.76 1.99 21.75
N PHE A 11 5.94 2.55 22.04
CA PHE A 11 6.23 3.30 23.28
C PHE A 11 6.07 2.47 24.58
N GLY A 12 6.20 1.13 24.49
CA GLY A 12 6.06 0.24 25.63
C GLY A 12 4.62 -0.09 26.03
N PHE A 13 3.65 0.26 25.21
CA PHE A 13 2.29 -0.28 25.31
C PHE A 13 2.27 -1.70 24.77
N GLU A 14 1.53 -2.59 25.44
CA GLU A 14 1.18 -3.89 24.90
C GLU A 14 0.09 -3.71 23.84
N GLU A 15 0.12 -4.54 22.79
CA GLU A 15 -0.95 -4.57 21.80
C GLU A 15 -2.28 -4.88 22.48
N ASN A 16 -3.28 -4.04 22.24
CA ASN A 16 -4.61 -4.18 22.80
C ASN A 16 -5.67 -3.76 21.77
N ASP A 17 -6.21 -4.72 21.07
CA ASP A 17 -7.15 -4.52 19.99
C ASP A 17 -8.41 -3.77 20.41
N GLU A 18 -9.02 -4.11 21.55
CA GLU A 18 -10.27 -3.49 21.99
C GLU A 18 -10.08 -2.03 22.41
N GLU A 19 -9.06 -1.76 23.22
CA GLU A 19 -8.77 -0.40 23.67
C GLU A 19 -8.26 0.47 22.53
N SER A 20 -7.42 -0.09 21.67
CA SER A 20 -6.93 0.54 20.45
C SER A 20 -8.09 0.98 19.55
N LEU A 21 -9.02 0.07 19.26
CA LEU A 21 -10.18 0.34 18.42
C LEU A 21 -11.05 1.47 19.03
N PHE A 22 -11.32 1.42 20.34
CA PHE A 22 -12.08 2.48 21.02
C PHE A 22 -11.45 3.87 20.83
N TRP A 23 -10.13 4.00 21.00
CA TRP A 23 -9.46 5.29 20.83
C TRP A 23 -9.34 5.72 19.37
N ILE A 24 -9.21 4.77 18.43
CA ILE A 24 -9.21 5.05 17.00
C ILE A 24 -10.57 5.55 16.55
N GLU A 25 -11.66 4.88 16.95
CA GLU A 25 -13.03 5.27 16.62
C GLU A 25 -13.35 6.67 17.21
N SER A 26 -13.01 6.91 18.46
CA SER A 26 -13.22 8.22 19.09
C SER A 26 -12.50 9.34 18.35
N ALA A 27 -11.23 9.12 17.96
CA ALA A 27 -10.46 10.11 17.22
C ALA A 27 -10.98 10.29 15.76
N ALA A 28 -11.49 9.23 15.16
CA ALA A 28 -12.10 9.30 13.83
C ALA A 28 -13.41 10.07 13.85
N ASP A 29 -14.22 9.90 14.90
CA ASP A 29 -15.45 10.69 15.11
C ASP A 29 -15.17 12.19 15.31
N ASP A 30 -14.02 12.52 15.91
CA ASP A 30 -13.52 13.89 16.02
C ASP A 30 -12.90 14.42 14.70
N GLY A 31 -12.90 13.62 13.65
CA GLY A 31 -12.40 14.00 12.32
C GLY A 31 -10.86 14.00 12.18
N VAL A 32 -10.13 13.32 13.06
CA VAL A 32 -8.67 13.21 12.95
C VAL A 32 -8.31 12.37 11.73
N ALA A 33 -7.63 12.97 10.75
CA ALA A 33 -7.31 12.34 9.46
C ALA A 33 -6.56 11.02 9.60
N ASP A 34 -5.54 10.94 10.47
CA ASP A 34 -4.76 9.72 10.70
C ASP A 34 -5.61 8.60 11.33
N ALA A 35 -6.56 8.96 12.21
CA ALA A 35 -7.50 8.01 12.79
C ALA A 35 -8.47 7.46 11.75
N LEU A 36 -8.98 8.32 10.86
CA LEU A 36 -9.82 7.90 9.73
C LEU A 36 -9.06 6.96 8.79
N VAL A 37 -7.79 7.23 8.50
CA VAL A 37 -6.94 6.34 7.68
C VAL A 37 -6.75 4.99 8.37
N LEU A 38 -6.45 4.98 9.67
CA LEU A 38 -6.23 3.74 10.41
C LEU A 38 -7.53 2.93 10.55
N LEU A 39 -8.66 3.57 10.89
CA LEU A 39 -9.97 2.92 10.96
C LEU A 39 -10.41 2.37 9.59
N GLY A 40 -10.13 3.13 8.53
CA GLY A 40 -10.36 2.68 7.16
C GLY A 40 -9.56 1.43 6.81
N LYS A 41 -8.30 1.35 7.20
CA LYS A 41 -7.45 0.15 7.02
C LYS A 41 -7.95 -1.03 7.87
N ILE A 42 -8.29 -0.80 9.15
CA ILE A 42 -8.88 -1.83 10.03
C ILE A 42 -10.13 -2.43 9.38
N THR A 43 -11.05 -1.56 8.91
CA THR A 43 -12.30 -1.98 8.27
C THR A 43 -12.06 -2.65 6.91
N MET A 44 -11.05 -2.23 6.14
CA MET A 44 -10.69 -2.81 4.85
C MET A 44 -10.18 -4.25 4.99
N TYR A 45 -9.42 -4.56 6.05
CA TYR A 45 -8.81 -5.87 6.26
C TYR A 45 -9.57 -6.76 7.24
N GLY A 46 -10.40 -6.19 8.11
CA GLY A 46 -11.11 -6.91 9.16
C GLY A 46 -10.24 -7.19 10.38
N TYR A 47 -9.43 -6.20 10.82
CA TYR A 47 -8.60 -6.32 12.02
C TYR A 47 -9.37 -5.99 13.30
N CYS A 48 -8.82 -6.28 14.47
CA CYS A 48 -9.37 -5.96 15.80
C CYS A 48 -10.81 -6.45 15.98
N GLY A 49 -11.20 -7.58 15.39
CA GLY A 49 -12.58 -8.10 15.46
C GLY A 49 -13.61 -7.33 14.63
N VAL A 50 -13.22 -6.31 13.90
CA VAL A 50 -14.09 -5.56 12.97
C VAL A 50 -14.35 -6.41 11.73
N GLU A 51 -15.61 -6.53 11.31
CA GLU A 51 -15.96 -7.21 10.07
C GLU A 51 -15.41 -6.45 8.85
N LYS A 52 -14.77 -7.19 7.92
CA LYS A 52 -14.27 -6.63 6.67
C LYS A 52 -15.39 -5.99 5.86
N ASN A 53 -15.28 -4.69 5.55
CA ASN A 53 -16.25 -3.96 4.78
C ASN A 53 -15.58 -2.91 3.87
N LEU A 54 -15.46 -3.22 2.58
CA LEU A 54 -14.78 -2.36 1.62
C LEU A 54 -15.52 -1.05 1.35
N GLU A 55 -16.87 -1.07 1.34
CA GLU A 55 -17.66 0.14 1.14
C GLU A 55 -17.49 1.12 2.31
N LYS A 56 -17.62 0.64 3.55
CA LYS A 56 -17.40 1.46 4.74
C LYS A 56 -15.95 1.99 4.80
N ALA A 57 -14.96 1.14 4.46
CA ALA A 57 -13.56 1.56 4.40
C ALA A 57 -13.34 2.66 3.35
N LYS A 58 -13.96 2.55 2.17
CA LYS A 58 -13.93 3.58 1.13
C LYS A 58 -14.49 4.92 1.62
N GLU A 59 -15.63 4.90 2.33
CA GLU A 59 -16.23 6.11 2.91
C GLU A 59 -15.28 6.78 3.90
N LEU A 60 -14.72 6.03 4.85
CA LEU A 60 -13.77 6.53 5.86
C LEU A 60 -12.53 7.15 5.23
N LEU A 61 -11.99 6.52 4.19
CA LEU A 61 -10.75 6.95 3.53
C LEU A 61 -10.96 8.13 2.56
N SER A 62 -12.19 8.38 2.10
CA SER A 62 -12.48 9.43 1.13
C SER A 62 -12.20 10.83 1.68
N ILE A 63 -12.43 11.09 2.96
CA ILE A 63 -12.17 12.39 3.59
C ILE A 63 -10.66 12.68 3.63
N PRO A 64 -9.80 11.85 4.26
CA PRO A 64 -8.38 12.13 4.30
C PRO A 64 -7.71 12.07 2.91
N ALA A 65 -8.25 11.30 1.97
CA ALA A 65 -7.75 11.29 0.59
C ALA A 65 -8.01 12.64 -0.10
N ALA A 66 -9.20 13.24 0.08
CA ALA A 66 -9.52 14.55 -0.45
C ALA A 66 -8.64 15.66 0.16
N GLU A 67 -8.18 15.50 1.39
CA GLU A 67 -7.21 16.36 2.07
C GLU A 67 -5.77 16.09 1.63
N GLY A 68 -5.56 15.09 0.79
CA GLY A 68 -4.28 14.76 0.18
C GLY A 68 -3.42 13.77 0.95
N SER A 69 -3.98 12.96 1.83
CA SER A 69 -3.27 11.87 2.50
C SER A 69 -2.85 10.79 1.48
N ALA A 70 -1.53 10.61 1.31
CA ALA A 70 -0.99 9.60 0.41
C ALA A 70 -1.38 8.17 0.82
N GLU A 71 -1.43 7.89 2.13
CA GLU A 71 -1.84 6.60 2.67
C GLU A 71 -3.32 6.30 2.41
N ALA A 72 -4.20 7.32 2.53
CA ALA A 72 -5.61 7.18 2.19
C ALA A 72 -5.80 6.92 0.68
N LEU A 73 -5.10 7.67 -0.16
CA LEU A 73 -5.10 7.48 -1.61
C LEU A 73 -4.62 6.06 -1.98
N LEU A 74 -3.50 5.60 -1.43
CA LEU A 74 -3.03 4.23 -1.65
C LEU A 74 -4.09 3.20 -1.24
N SER A 75 -4.71 3.38 -0.06
CA SER A 75 -5.72 2.46 0.45
C SER A 75 -6.98 2.44 -0.43
N LEU A 76 -7.42 3.60 -0.95
CA LEU A 76 -8.50 3.67 -1.94
C LEU A 76 -8.14 2.93 -3.24
N GLY A 77 -6.94 3.10 -3.76
CA GLY A 77 -6.46 2.35 -4.92
C GLY A 77 -6.54 0.84 -4.71
N LEU A 78 -6.15 0.37 -3.52
CA LEU A 78 -6.25 -1.05 -3.15
C LEU A 78 -7.70 -1.54 -3.04
N ILE A 79 -8.62 -0.71 -2.51
CA ILE A 79 -10.05 -1.02 -2.45
C ILE A 79 -10.63 -1.16 -3.87
N PHE A 80 -10.36 -0.20 -4.76
CA PHE A 80 -10.84 -0.28 -6.14
C PHE A 80 -10.25 -1.44 -6.92
N ASN A 81 -8.99 -1.82 -6.65
CA ASN A 81 -8.41 -3.05 -7.17
C ASN A 81 -9.16 -4.30 -6.68
N GLN A 82 -9.58 -4.34 -5.40
CA GLN A 82 -10.41 -5.44 -4.88
C GLN A 82 -11.81 -5.45 -5.52
N PHE A 83 -12.45 -4.30 -5.72
CA PHE A 83 -13.73 -4.21 -6.43
C PHE A 83 -13.63 -4.75 -7.86
N TRP A 84 -12.57 -4.36 -8.61
CA TRP A 84 -12.34 -4.95 -9.92
C TRP A 84 -12.21 -6.48 -9.85
N PHE A 85 -11.48 -7.00 -8.88
CA PHE A 85 -11.32 -8.46 -8.75
C PHE A 85 -12.65 -9.17 -8.48
N LEU A 86 -13.52 -8.56 -7.67
CA LEU A 86 -14.83 -9.12 -7.31
C LEU A 86 -15.87 -8.98 -8.41
N GLU A 87 -15.96 -7.80 -9.02
CA GLU A 87 -17.05 -7.45 -9.94
C GLU A 87 -16.65 -7.53 -11.42
N LYS A 88 -15.34 -7.59 -11.70
CA LYS A 88 -14.77 -7.58 -13.07
C LYS A 88 -15.16 -6.36 -13.90
N ASP A 89 -15.47 -5.23 -13.24
CA ASP A 89 -15.76 -3.97 -13.91
C ASP A 89 -14.46 -3.22 -14.20
N GLU A 90 -14.15 -3.07 -15.49
CA GLU A 90 -12.92 -2.42 -15.97
C GLU A 90 -12.77 -0.96 -15.52
N ARG A 91 -13.88 -0.29 -15.16
CA ARG A 91 -13.83 1.07 -14.62
C ARG A 91 -13.01 1.17 -13.34
N TYR A 92 -13.03 0.14 -12.50
CA TYR A 92 -12.27 0.09 -11.25
C TYR A 92 -10.76 0.03 -11.47
N LYS A 93 -10.29 -0.57 -12.57
CA LYS A 93 -8.85 -0.54 -12.90
C LYS A 93 -8.35 0.89 -13.07
N LYS A 94 -9.10 1.71 -13.84
CA LYS A 94 -8.73 3.10 -14.08
C LYS A 94 -8.76 3.93 -12.79
N ILE A 95 -9.79 3.75 -11.97
CA ILE A 95 -9.91 4.45 -10.69
C ILE A 95 -8.76 4.05 -9.73
N ALA A 96 -8.44 2.75 -9.66
CA ALA A 96 -7.32 2.28 -8.85
C ALA A 96 -5.98 2.87 -9.31
N PHE A 97 -5.73 2.87 -10.63
CA PHE A 97 -4.56 3.49 -11.23
C PHE A 97 -4.42 4.98 -10.85
N GLU A 98 -5.50 5.77 -11.02
CA GLU A 98 -5.52 7.20 -10.69
C GLU A 98 -5.18 7.46 -9.21
N HIS A 99 -5.66 6.63 -8.31
CA HIS A 99 -5.34 6.73 -6.89
C HIS A 99 -3.89 6.34 -6.57
N PHE A 100 -3.36 5.29 -7.22
CA PHE A 100 -1.94 4.92 -7.07
C PHE A 100 -1.02 6.02 -7.62
N GLU A 101 -1.38 6.63 -8.76
CA GLU A 101 -0.63 7.74 -9.35
C GLU A 101 -0.58 8.94 -8.40
N GLN A 102 -1.73 9.39 -7.88
CA GLN A 102 -1.79 10.48 -6.92
C GLN A 102 -0.99 10.21 -5.64
N ALA A 103 -1.05 8.99 -5.10
CA ALA A 103 -0.29 8.62 -3.92
C ALA A 103 1.23 8.59 -4.21
N ALA A 104 1.63 8.11 -5.38
CA ALA A 104 3.04 8.08 -5.81
C ALA A 104 3.60 9.50 -6.06
N GLU A 105 2.81 10.43 -6.62
CA GLU A 105 3.17 11.84 -6.79
C GLU A 105 3.44 12.54 -5.45
N LYS A 106 2.82 12.08 -4.37
CA LYS A 106 3.08 12.56 -3.01
C LYS A 106 4.32 11.94 -2.36
N GLY A 107 5.04 11.10 -3.09
CA GLY A 107 6.30 10.51 -2.65
C GLY A 107 6.15 9.23 -1.83
N LEU A 108 5.00 8.58 -1.84
CA LEU A 108 4.80 7.32 -1.13
C LEU A 108 5.40 6.14 -1.94
N ASP A 109 6.54 5.59 -1.51
CA ASP A 109 7.27 4.54 -2.23
C ASP A 109 6.43 3.27 -2.42
N ARG A 110 5.65 2.89 -1.42
CA ARG A 110 4.68 1.79 -1.56
C ARG A 110 3.70 2.01 -2.71
N ALA A 111 3.25 3.26 -2.93
CA ALA A 111 2.37 3.58 -4.05
C ALA A 111 3.11 3.52 -5.39
N MET A 112 4.39 3.91 -5.42
CA MET A 112 5.23 3.77 -6.62
C MET A 112 5.36 2.32 -7.07
N ARG A 113 5.45 1.37 -6.13
CA ARG A 113 5.45 -0.07 -6.44
C ARG A 113 4.14 -0.53 -7.08
N PHE A 114 2.98 -0.12 -6.55
CA PHE A 114 1.68 -0.44 -7.16
C PHE A 114 1.50 0.22 -8.53
N LEU A 115 1.89 1.49 -8.66
CA LEU A 115 1.86 2.21 -9.94
C LEU A 115 2.77 1.56 -10.98
N SER A 116 3.95 1.08 -10.57
CA SER A 116 4.85 0.34 -11.43
C SER A 116 4.20 -0.94 -11.98
N ASN A 117 3.53 -1.71 -11.13
CA ASN A 117 2.79 -2.89 -11.58
C ASN A 117 1.67 -2.53 -12.56
N CYS A 118 0.97 -1.41 -12.32
CA CYS A 118 -0.05 -0.95 -13.27
C CYS A 118 0.54 -0.68 -14.66
N TYR A 119 1.72 -0.04 -14.74
CA TYR A 119 2.39 0.18 -16.03
C TYR A 119 2.96 -1.11 -16.63
N ALA A 120 3.45 -2.06 -15.83
CA ALA A 120 3.97 -3.33 -16.33
C ALA A 120 2.88 -4.21 -16.93
N ASP A 121 1.69 -4.20 -16.32
CA ASP A 121 0.58 -5.09 -16.68
C ASP A 121 -0.50 -4.40 -17.54
N GLY A 122 -0.36 -3.10 -17.84
CA GLY A 122 -1.42 -2.32 -18.52
C GLY A 122 -2.69 -2.20 -17.66
N PHE A 123 -2.58 -2.20 -16.33
CA PHE A 123 -3.71 -2.17 -15.42
C PHE A 123 -4.24 -0.73 -15.25
N GLY A 124 -5.37 -0.44 -15.87
CA GLY A 124 -6.00 0.89 -15.84
C GLY A 124 -5.29 1.96 -16.69
N THR A 125 -4.22 1.59 -17.36
CA THR A 125 -3.40 2.43 -18.24
C THR A 125 -2.88 1.60 -19.41
N GLU A 126 -2.19 2.24 -20.35
CA GLU A 126 -1.40 1.53 -21.36
C GLU A 126 -0.14 0.95 -20.73
N GLU A 127 0.25 -0.24 -21.18
CA GLU A 127 1.49 -0.89 -20.76
C GLU A 127 2.70 -0.02 -21.09
N ASN A 128 3.62 0.12 -20.14
CA ASN A 128 4.84 0.88 -20.32
C ASN A 128 5.95 0.34 -19.38
N GLU A 129 6.67 -0.66 -19.86
CA GLU A 129 7.72 -1.33 -19.11
C GLU A 129 8.85 -0.38 -18.66
N GLU A 130 9.20 0.65 -19.46
CA GLU A 130 10.25 1.59 -19.10
C GLU A 130 9.83 2.45 -17.88
N LYS A 131 8.58 2.93 -17.86
CA LYS A 131 8.04 3.63 -16.70
C LYS A 131 7.91 2.72 -15.49
N ALA A 132 7.45 1.49 -15.71
CA ALA A 132 7.35 0.48 -14.68
C ALA A 132 8.70 0.25 -14.00
N PHE A 133 9.75 -0.01 -14.78
CA PHE A 133 11.10 -0.23 -14.27
C PHE A 133 11.64 0.97 -13.47
N LYS A 134 11.47 2.20 -13.97
CA LYS A 134 11.93 3.41 -13.27
C LYS A 134 11.25 3.60 -11.91
N LEU A 135 9.94 3.37 -11.85
CA LEU A 135 9.16 3.48 -10.61
C LEU A 135 9.54 2.37 -9.63
N MET A 136 9.67 1.13 -10.10
CA MET A 136 10.05 0.00 -9.26
C MET A 136 11.45 0.17 -8.69
N ASN A 137 12.40 0.65 -9.51
CA ASN A 137 13.77 0.91 -9.05
C ASN A 137 13.81 1.99 -7.96
N LYS A 138 12.98 3.04 -8.08
CA LYS A 138 12.87 4.08 -7.06
C LYS A 138 12.21 3.55 -5.79
N ALA A 139 11.13 2.78 -5.89
CA ALA A 139 10.45 2.20 -4.74
C ALA A 139 11.36 1.22 -3.97
N ALA A 140 12.25 0.51 -4.68
CA ALA A 140 13.17 -0.46 -4.09
C ALA A 140 14.26 0.17 -3.20
N GLU A 141 14.40 1.49 -3.20
CA GLU A 141 15.35 2.17 -2.30
C GLU A 141 14.94 2.05 -0.83
N THR A 142 13.63 1.93 -0.55
CA THR A 142 13.08 1.93 0.81
C THR A 142 12.04 0.83 1.08
N ASP A 143 11.47 0.18 0.06
CA ASP A 143 10.48 -0.89 0.21
C ASP A 143 11.11 -2.25 -0.15
N PRO A 144 11.37 -3.15 0.84
CA PRO A 144 11.91 -4.49 0.57
C PRO A 144 11.06 -5.32 -0.41
N ARG A 145 9.73 -5.13 -0.38
CA ARG A 145 8.83 -5.79 -1.33
C ARG A 145 9.00 -5.29 -2.76
N ALA A 146 9.36 -4.01 -2.92
CA ALA A 146 9.73 -3.47 -4.23
C ALA A 146 11.09 -4.02 -4.71
N LYS A 147 12.05 -4.28 -3.81
CA LYS A 147 13.31 -4.98 -4.17
C LYS A 147 13.06 -6.37 -4.71
N VAL A 148 12.18 -7.14 -4.06
CA VAL A 148 11.79 -8.47 -4.58
C VAL A 148 11.22 -8.35 -5.99
N ARG A 149 10.28 -7.42 -6.21
CA ARG A 149 9.65 -7.23 -7.51
C ARG A 149 10.63 -6.69 -8.57
N LEU A 150 11.57 -5.82 -8.17
CA LEU A 150 12.65 -5.36 -9.06
C LEU A 150 13.55 -6.53 -9.50
N GLY A 151 13.82 -7.47 -8.61
CA GLY A 151 14.52 -8.71 -8.95
C GLY A 151 13.78 -9.52 -10.04
N GLU A 152 12.44 -9.62 -9.95
CA GLU A 152 11.63 -10.24 -11.01
C GLU A 152 11.74 -9.46 -12.32
N PHE A 153 11.75 -8.13 -12.30
CA PHE A 153 11.93 -7.30 -13.50
C PHE A 153 13.27 -7.58 -14.19
N PHE A 154 14.36 -7.75 -13.42
CA PHE A 154 15.66 -8.15 -14.00
C PHE A 154 15.65 -9.61 -14.49
N ALA A 155 14.94 -10.52 -13.83
CA ALA A 155 14.85 -11.90 -14.27
C ALA A 155 14.05 -12.05 -15.58
N ASP A 156 12.99 -11.26 -15.75
CA ASP A 156 12.08 -11.33 -16.90
C ASP A 156 12.45 -10.34 -18.02
N GLY A 157 13.30 -9.35 -17.72
CA GLY A 157 13.68 -8.30 -18.67
C GLY A 157 12.64 -7.20 -18.83
N ILE A 158 11.78 -6.96 -17.84
CA ILE A 158 10.72 -5.95 -17.89
C ILE A 158 11.34 -4.55 -17.82
N GLY A 159 11.30 -3.81 -18.92
CA GLY A 159 11.87 -2.47 -19.03
C GLY A 159 13.40 -2.40 -18.90
N THR A 160 14.09 -3.53 -18.87
CA THR A 160 15.54 -3.67 -18.74
C THR A 160 16.04 -4.91 -19.50
N MET A 161 17.34 -5.13 -19.53
CA MET A 161 17.90 -6.41 -20.01
C MET A 161 17.81 -7.46 -18.90
N VAL A 162 17.62 -8.73 -19.30
CA VAL A 162 17.66 -9.87 -18.38
C VAL A 162 19.01 -9.94 -17.67
N ASP A 163 18.97 -9.95 -16.33
CA ASP A 163 20.14 -10.09 -15.46
C ASP A 163 19.81 -10.91 -14.21
N PHE A 164 20.03 -12.22 -14.29
CA PHE A 164 19.78 -13.12 -13.16
C PHE A 164 20.72 -12.90 -11.97
N ASN A 165 21.93 -12.37 -12.19
CA ASN A 165 22.83 -12.09 -11.07
C ASN A 165 22.30 -10.93 -10.24
N LYS A 166 21.81 -9.87 -10.92
CA LYS A 166 21.19 -8.72 -10.25
C LYS A 166 19.89 -9.10 -9.55
N ALA A 167 19.09 -9.96 -10.17
CA ALA A 167 17.87 -10.48 -9.54
C ALA A 167 18.19 -11.23 -8.22
N ILE A 168 19.17 -12.12 -8.22
CA ILE A 168 19.58 -12.89 -7.03
C ILE A 168 20.13 -11.94 -5.93
N GLU A 169 20.92 -10.93 -6.30
CA GLU A 169 21.45 -9.93 -5.38
C GLU A 169 20.29 -9.20 -4.65
N LEU A 170 19.31 -8.68 -5.41
CA LEU A 170 18.15 -7.97 -4.88
C LEU A 170 17.27 -8.85 -3.96
N TRP A 171 17.05 -10.10 -4.33
CA TRP A 171 16.28 -11.03 -3.49
C TRP A 171 17.00 -11.36 -2.19
N ARG A 172 18.34 -11.45 -2.21
CA ARG A 172 19.13 -11.64 -1.00
C ARG A 172 19.09 -10.42 -0.08
N GLU A 173 19.28 -9.21 -0.65
CA GLU A 173 19.18 -7.97 0.11
C GLU A 173 17.80 -7.83 0.79
N ALA A 174 16.73 -8.11 0.05
CA ALA A 174 15.36 -8.05 0.60
C ALA A 174 15.15 -9.06 1.74
N SER A 175 15.68 -10.26 1.62
CA SER A 175 15.60 -11.30 2.68
C SER A 175 16.36 -10.89 3.94
N GLU A 176 17.55 -10.30 3.79
CA GLU A 176 18.37 -9.83 4.92
C GLU A 176 17.70 -8.67 5.66
N GLU A 177 16.99 -7.77 4.95
CA GLU A 177 16.24 -6.67 5.53
C GLU A 177 15.00 -7.16 6.30
N GLU A 178 14.22 -8.09 5.75
CA GLU A 178 13.07 -8.69 6.45
C GLU A 178 13.49 -9.45 7.72
N GLU A 179 14.63 -10.16 7.68
CA GLU A 179 15.17 -10.83 8.87
C GLU A 179 15.60 -9.81 9.93
N ALA A 180 16.20 -8.68 9.55
CA ALA A 180 16.62 -7.64 10.49
C ALA A 180 15.42 -6.96 11.17
N GLU A 181 14.34 -6.70 10.43
CA GLU A 181 13.11 -6.12 10.99
C GLU A 181 12.40 -7.07 11.98
N ALA A 182 12.52 -8.38 11.79
CA ALA A 182 11.90 -9.38 12.68
C ALA A 182 12.60 -9.48 14.05
N PHE A 183 13.80 -8.91 14.22
CA PHE A 183 14.57 -8.90 15.49
C PHE A 183 14.47 -7.59 16.29
N LEU A 184 13.73 -6.58 15.80
CA LEU A 184 13.55 -5.28 16.45
C LEU A 184 12.18 -5.16 17.10
#